data_6b275a2afa4bfcd4302d4530525698c5
#
_entry.id   6b275a2afa4bfcd4302d4530525698c5
#
_cell.length_a   1.000
_cell.length_b   1.000
_cell.length_c   1.000
_cell.angle_alpha   90.00
_cell.angle_beta   90.00
_cell.angle_gamma   90.00
#
_symmetry.space_group_name_H-M   'P 1'
#
loop_
_entity.id
_entity.type
_entity.pdbx_description
1 polymer ?
#
loop_
_entity_poly.entity_id
_entity_poly.type
_entity_poly.pdbx_seq_one_letter_code
_entity_poly.pdbx_strand_id
1 'polypeptide(L)'
;LLLELTTTVKYNSTLTEKTQSDIRALAQTTISTFNSNNLQKFDSVFRHSNLLRALDDSDQSVLSSTVAVKLKRNITPTLNAATKYTIKFNNAAYHPTAAHSQTVVESSGFYLSGNTNLQYIDDDGSGNIRTFYLLGGTTKTITDANAGTVNYNTGEVVLTSFNFTSVANANGTVSVTIKPDSNDVIPVRNQVIEIDTVNSSTFAVVDTYAEGTSTAGVGYTTSSSTASVGSAYTTTSTSSSSTTTSSSSSTTTS
;
A
#
# COMPACT_ATOMS: atom_id res chain seq x y z
N LEU A 1 -9.86 11.21 -12.21
CA LEU A 1 -9.52 10.57 -10.94
C LEU A 1 -8.37 9.60 -11.19
N LEU A 2 -7.30 9.76 -10.42
CA LEU A 2 -6.17 8.85 -10.50
C LEU A 2 -6.29 7.76 -9.43
N LEU A 3 -5.85 6.56 -9.76
CA LEU A 3 -5.68 5.45 -8.83
C LEU A 3 -4.19 5.22 -8.64
N GLU A 4 -3.73 5.30 -7.41
CA GLU A 4 -2.38 4.91 -7.03
C GLU A 4 -2.43 3.51 -6.43
N LEU A 5 -1.68 2.59 -7.02
CA LEU A 5 -1.71 1.17 -6.69
C LEU A 5 -0.41 0.74 -6.02
N THR A 6 -0.54 -0.09 -4.99
CA THR A 6 0.57 -0.87 -4.47
C THR A 6 0.26 -2.34 -4.73
N THR A 7 0.98 -2.93 -5.68
CA THR A 7 0.76 -4.28 -6.17
C THR A 7 1.87 -5.21 -5.70
N THR A 8 1.51 -6.37 -5.18
CA THR A 8 2.46 -7.45 -4.88
C THR A 8 2.01 -8.72 -5.58
N VAL A 9 2.88 -9.28 -6.40
CA VAL A 9 2.66 -10.55 -7.12
C VAL A 9 3.52 -11.62 -6.49
N LYS A 10 2.90 -12.72 -6.06
CA LYS A 10 3.58 -13.91 -5.55
C LYS A 10 3.69 -14.94 -6.66
N TYR A 11 4.88 -15.47 -6.88
CA TYR A 11 5.13 -16.43 -7.96
C TYR A 11 6.01 -17.58 -7.48
N ASN A 12 5.92 -18.71 -8.20
CA ASN A 12 6.75 -19.89 -7.99
C ASN A 12 7.93 -19.86 -8.97
N SER A 13 9.15 -19.72 -8.46
CA SER A 13 10.36 -19.64 -9.30
C SER A 13 10.72 -20.94 -10.01
N THR A 14 10.14 -22.10 -9.55
CA THR A 14 10.37 -23.39 -10.21
C THR A 14 9.51 -23.59 -11.48
N LEU A 15 8.48 -22.77 -11.66
CA LEU A 15 7.57 -22.83 -12.82
C LEU A 15 7.93 -21.83 -13.93
N THR A 16 8.99 -21.09 -13.77
CA THR A 16 9.42 -20.08 -14.74
C THR A 16 10.94 -19.90 -14.74
N GLU A 17 11.48 -19.57 -15.90
CA GLU A 17 12.87 -19.13 -16.04
C GLU A 17 13.02 -17.59 -15.90
N LYS A 18 11.89 -16.90 -15.73
CA LYS A 18 11.88 -15.45 -15.56
C LYS A 18 12.44 -15.05 -14.19
N THR A 19 13.20 -14.00 -14.18
CA THR A 19 13.72 -13.40 -12.94
C THR A 19 12.61 -12.65 -12.18
N GLN A 20 12.85 -12.35 -10.92
CA GLN A 20 11.96 -11.50 -10.12
C GLN A 20 11.69 -10.13 -10.80
N SER A 21 12.71 -9.56 -11.46
CA SER A 21 12.57 -8.31 -12.21
C SER A 21 11.69 -8.46 -13.44
N ASP A 22 11.75 -9.61 -14.13
CA ASP A 22 10.91 -9.88 -15.29
C ASP A 22 9.44 -10.06 -14.90
N ILE A 23 9.16 -10.78 -13.81
CA ILE A 23 7.79 -10.93 -13.27
C ILE A 23 7.25 -9.55 -12.84
N ARG A 24 8.07 -8.72 -12.19
CA ARG A 24 7.68 -7.35 -11.85
C ARG A 24 7.36 -6.51 -13.10
N ALA A 25 8.22 -6.55 -14.12
CA ALA A 25 8.00 -5.82 -15.37
C ALA A 25 6.74 -6.32 -16.10
N LEU A 26 6.48 -7.63 -16.09
CA LEU A 26 5.27 -8.21 -16.64
C LEU A 26 4.02 -7.70 -15.91
N ALA A 27 4.03 -7.67 -14.58
CA ALA A 27 2.93 -7.12 -13.80
C ALA A 27 2.70 -5.63 -14.09
N GLN A 28 3.76 -4.83 -14.23
CA GLN A 28 3.66 -3.42 -14.62
C GLN A 28 3.05 -3.25 -16.01
N THR A 29 3.45 -4.08 -16.98
CA THR A 29 2.88 -4.11 -18.33
C THR A 29 1.40 -4.48 -18.30
N THR A 30 1.04 -5.48 -17.50
CA THR A 30 -0.36 -5.90 -17.32
C THR A 30 -1.21 -4.79 -16.75
N ILE A 31 -0.72 -4.07 -15.72
CA ILE A 31 -1.41 -2.91 -15.14
C ILE A 31 -1.59 -1.81 -16.19
N SER A 32 -0.55 -1.49 -16.96
CA SER A 32 -0.61 -0.48 -18.02
C SER A 32 -1.61 -0.85 -19.12
N THR A 33 -1.61 -2.11 -19.56
CA THR A 33 -2.55 -2.65 -20.53
C THR A 33 -3.98 -2.63 -20.00
N PHE A 34 -4.17 -3.01 -18.74
CA PHE A 34 -5.48 -2.94 -18.08
C PHE A 34 -5.99 -1.49 -18.04
N ASN A 35 -5.12 -0.55 -17.70
CA ASN A 35 -5.46 0.87 -17.67
C ASN A 35 -5.96 1.37 -19.03
N SER A 36 -5.22 1.12 -20.09
CA SER A 36 -5.59 1.57 -21.46
C SER A 36 -6.83 0.88 -22.00
N ASN A 37 -7.02 -0.41 -21.73
CA ASN A 37 -8.12 -1.19 -22.31
C ASN A 37 -9.43 -1.02 -21.54
N ASN A 38 -9.39 -0.91 -20.22
CA ASN A 38 -10.57 -0.97 -19.36
C ASN A 38 -10.94 0.37 -18.71
N LEU A 39 -9.94 1.25 -18.52
CA LEU A 39 -10.12 2.57 -17.92
C LEU A 39 -10.02 3.68 -18.97
N GLN A 40 -9.53 4.81 -18.70
CA GLN A 40 -9.28 5.93 -19.64
C GLN A 40 -10.45 6.25 -20.61
N LYS A 41 -11.66 5.90 -20.22
CA LYS A 41 -12.91 6.18 -20.96
C LYS A 41 -13.97 6.67 -19.95
N PHE A 42 -14.95 7.37 -20.48
CA PHE A 42 -16.07 7.81 -19.66
C PHE A 42 -16.86 6.61 -19.15
N ASP A 43 -17.37 6.73 -17.93
CA ASP A 43 -18.21 5.72 -17.26
C ASP A 43 -17.56 4.34 -17.06
N SER A 44 -16.23 4.24 -17.22
CA SER A 44 -15.51 3.02 -16.90
C SER A 44 -15.42 2.83 -15.38
N VAL A 45 -15.76 1.64 -14.92
CA VAL A 45 -15.67 1.27 -13.50
C VAL A 45 -14.40 0.48 -13.27
N PHE A 46 -13.63 0.89 -12.26
CA PHE A 46 -12.50 0.07 -11.81
C PHE A 46 -13.04 -1.06 -10.93
N ARG A 47 -12.87 -2.30 -11.39
CA ARG A 47 -13.17 -3.52 -10.64
C ARG A 47 -11.89 -4.16 -10.20
N HIS A 48 -11.67 -4.16 -8.90
CA HIS A 48 -10.45 -4.71 -8.27
C HIS A 48 -10.22 -6.17 -8.66
N SER A 49 -11.26 -7.00 -8.64
CA SER A 49 -11.18 -8.41 -8.99
C SER A 49 -10.77 -8.66 -10.46
N ASN A 50 -11.13 -7.75 -11.38
CA ASN A 50 -10.73 -7.88 -12.77
C ASN A 50 -9.25 -7.60 -12.97
N LEU A 51 -8.69 -6.65 -12.21
CA LEU A 51 -7.25 -6.38 -12.22
C LEU A 51 -6.47 -7.55 -11.61
N LEU A 52 -6.93 -8.10 -10.47
CA LEU A 52 -6.30 -9.27 -9.85
C LEU A 52 -6.27 -10.45 -10.82
N ARG A 53 -7.40 -10.75 -11.47
CA ARG A 53 -7.44 -11.81 -12.49
C ARG A 53 -6.44 -11.55 -13.61
N ALA A 54 -6.36 -10.34 -14.14
CA ALA A 54 -5.42 -10.01 -15.20
C ALA A 54 -3.95 -10.19 -14.77
N LEU A 55 -3.65 -9.91 -13.49
CA LEU A 55 -2.33 -10.14 -12.91
C LEU A 55 -2.05 -11.63 -12.72
N ASP A 56 -3.01 -12.38 -12.16
CA ASP A 56 -2.86 -13.81 -11.91
C ASP A 56 -2.74 -14.61 -13.22
N ASP A 57 -3.45 -14.18 -14.26
CA ASP A 57 -3.39 -14.80 -15.60
C ASP A 57 -2.18 -14.33 -16.43
N SER A 58 -1.35 -13.41 -15.93
CA SER A 58 -0.22 -12.84 -16.69
C SER A 58 0.91 -13.82 -16.96
N ASP A 59 1.11 -14.80 -16.07
CA ASP A 59 2.10 -15.88 -16.22
C ASP A 59 1.67 -17.10 -15.40
N GLN A 60 1.94 -18.30 -15.92
CA GLN A 60 1.60 -19.56 -15.23
C GLN A 60 2.33 -19.75 -13.89
N SER A 61 3.42 -19.04 -13.65
CA SER A 61 4.15 -19.09 -12.40
C SER A 61 3.54 -18.19 -11.31
N VAL A 62 2.65 -17.27 -11.69
CA VAL A 62 1.96 -16.39 -10.74
C VAL A 62 0.91 -17.19 -9.98
N LEU A 63 1.01 -17.17 -8.66
CA LEU A 63 0.12 -17.93 -7.77
C LEU A 63 -0.96 -17.04 -7.15
N SER A 64 -0.64 -15.81 -6.88
CA SER A 64 -1.59 -14.85 -6.32
C SER A 64 -1.07 -13.42 -6.45
N SER A 65 -1.99 -12.48 -6.51
CA SER A 65 -1.68 -11.05 -6.46
C SER A 65 -2.49 -10.34 -5.37
N THR A 66 -1.92 -9.27 -4.85
CA THR A 66 -2.61 -8.35 -3.94
C THR A 66 -2.41 -6.93 -4.43
N VAL A 67 -3.48 -6.14 -4.40
CA VAL A 67 -3.45 -4.74 -4.83
C VAL A 67 -4.11 -3.87 -3.77
N ALA A 68 -3.36 -2.95 -3.20
CA ALA A 68 -3.91 -1.87 -2.39
C ALA A 68 -4.20 -0.66 -3.29
N VAL A 69 -5.36 -0.05 -3.12
CA VAL A 69 -5.85 1.04 -3.95
C VAL A 69 -5.92 2.31 -3.12
N LYS A 70 -5.37 3.42 -3.63
CA LYS A 70 -5.59 4.77 -3.13
C LYS A 70 -6.18 5.62 -4.25
N LEU A 71 -7.15 6.45 -3.93
CA LEU A 71 -7.64 7.48 -4.84
C LEU A 71 -6.74 8.69 -4.74
N LYS A 72 -6.40 9.31 -5.88
CA LYS A 72 -5.48 10.44 -5.95
C LYS A 72 -6.07 11.59 -6.73
N ARG A 73 -5.90 12.78 -6.20
CA ARG A 73 -6.19 14.05 -6.87
C ARG A 73 -5.02 15.00 -6.74
N ASN A 74 -4.68 15.65 -7.83
CA ASN A 74 -3.67 16.71 -7.84
C ASN A 74 -4.39 18.06 -7.82
N ILE A 75 -3.91 18.95 -6.95
CA ILE A 75 -4.33 20.35 -6.92
C ILE A 75 -3.16 21.24 -7.31
N THR A 76 -3.42 22.27 -8.11
CA THR A 76 -2.44 23.34 -8.40
C THR A 76 -2.72 24.47 -7.42
N PRO A 77 -1.88 24.67 -6.39
CA PRO A 77 -2.16 25.68 -5.38
C PRO A 77 -1.86 27.10 -5.91
N THR A 78 -2.64 28.03 -5.45
CA THR A 78 -2.29 29.46 -5.58
C THR A 78 -1.22 29.77 -4.54
N LEU A 79 -0.03 30.14 -5.00
CA LEU A 79 1.08 30.43 -4.11
C LEU A 79 0.96 31.82 -3.47
N ASN A 80 1.45 31.93 -2.25
CA ASN A 80 1.50 33.17 -1.46
C ASN A 80 0.11 33.81 -1.22
N ALA A 81 -0.93 33.03 -1.21
CA ALA A 81 -2.29 33.46 -0.91
C ALA A 81 -3.01 32.41 -0.04
N ALA A 82 -3.63 32.87 1.05
CA ALA A 82 -4.44 32.00 1.88
C ALA A 82 -5.74 31.62 1.13
N THR A 83 -5.86 30.38 0.76
CA THR A 83 -6.94 29.88 -0.10
C THR A 83 -7.59 28.63 0.51
N LYS A 84 -8.92 28.52 0.35
CA LYS A 84 -9.67 27.31 0.68
C LYS A 84 -9.66 26.36 -0.51
N TYR A 85 -9.34 25.09 -0.27
CA TYR A 85 -9.39 24.03 -1.29
C TYR A 85 -10.42 22.98 -0.91
N THR A 86 -11.27 22.61 -1.86
CA THR A 86 -12.23 21.51 -1.70
C THR A 86 -11.89 20.43 -2.72
N ILE A 87 -11.48 19.27 -2.24
CA ILE A 87 -11.02 18.13 -3.04
C ILE A 87 -12.08 17.04 -2.93
N LYS A 88 -12.74 16.71 -4.05
CA LYS A 88 -13.82 15.72 -4.08
C LYS A 88 -13.36 14.46 -4.79
N PHE A 89 -13.23 13.37 -4.05
CA PHE A 89 -12.96 12.06 -4.62
C PHE A 89 -14.23 11.39 -5.14
N ASN A 90 -15.40 11.77 -4.60
CA ASN A 90 -16.72 11.27 -4.96
C ASN A 90 -16.87 9.74 -4.81
N ASN A 91 -16.09 9.15 -3.95
CA ASN A 91 -16.19 7.77 -3.50
C ASN A 91 -16.01 7.79 -1.99
N ALA A 92 -16.76 6.97 -1.27
CA ALA A 92 -16.61 6.84 0.17
C ALA A 92 -15.17 6.46 0.52
N ALA A 93 -14.64 7.09 1.55
CA ALA A 93 -13.35 6.77 2.12
C ALA A 93 -13.49 5.76 3.24
N TYR A 94 -12.46 4.96 3.45
CA TYR A 94 -12.36 4.11 4.62
C TYR A 94 -12.54 4.97 5.89
N HIS A 95 -13.43 4.54 6.78
CA HIS A 95 -13.64 5.22 8.05
C HIS A 95 -12.93 4.44 9.16
N PRO A 96 -11.83 4.97 9.70
CA PRO A 96 -11.14 4.28 10.78
C PRO A 96 -12.02 4.26 12.03
N THR A 97 -12.05 3.12 12.72
CA THR A 97 -12.68 3.06 14.04
C THR A 97 -11.76 3.72 15.06
N ALA A 98 -12.33 4.23 16.17
CA ALA A 98 -11.59 4.94 17.22
C ALA A 98 -10.40 4.14 17.82
N ALA A 99 -10.36 2.83 17.61
CA ALA A 99 -9.27 1.96 18.05
C ALA A 99 -8.11 1.86 17.03
N HIS A 100 -8.25 2.39 15.83
CA HIS A 100 -7.26 2.28 14.77
C HIS A 100 -6.83 3.66 14.31
N SER A 101 -5.65 4.07 14.69
CA SER A 101 -5.01 5.33 14.26
C SER A 101 -4.43 5.23 12.84
N GLN A 102 -5.16 4.64 11.90
CA GLN A 102 -4.72 4.58 10.51
C GLN A 102 -5.05 5.89 9.80
N THR A 103 -4.05 6.48 9.21
CA THR A 103 -4.20 7.63 8.32
C THR A 103 -4.90 7.20 7.04
N VAL A 104 -5.97 7.89 6.69
CA VAL A 104 -6.77 7.64 5.48
C VAL A 104 -6.45 8.66 4.41
N VAL A 105 -6.16 9.90 4.80
CA VAL A 105 -5.77 11.00 3.91
C VAL A 105 -4.28 11.25 4.03
N GLU A 106 -3.60 11.36 2.90
CA GLU A 106 -2.18 11.69 2.83
C GLU A 106 -1.92 12.70 1.70
N SER A 107 -0.80 13.42 1.78
CA SER A 107 -0.38 14.30 0.68
C SER A 107 1.09 14.17 0.34
N SER A 108 1.45 14.69 -0.85
CA SER A 108 2.82 15.06 -1.15
C SER A 108 3.25 16.27 -0.31
N GLY A 109 4.58 16.47 -0.20
CA GLY A 109 5.14 17.57 0.56
C GLY A 109 4.88 18.95 -0.06
N PHE A 110 4.76 19.95 0.79
CA PHE A 110 4.61 21.37 0.43
C PHE A 110 5.18 22.28 1.53
N TYR A 111 5.32 23.55 1.23
CA TYR A 111 5.72 24.58 2.21
C TYR A 111 4.60 25.58 2.41
N LEU A 112 4.39 25.98 3.66
CA LEU A 112 3.39 26.98 4.07
C LEU A 112 4.07 28.26 4.53
N SER A 113 3.38 29.39 4.36
CA SER A 113 3.83 30.69 4.87
C SER A 113 4.04 30.62 6.39
N GLY A 114 5.17 31.14 6.84
CA GLY A 114 5.55 31.10 8.25
C GLY A 114 6.17 29.81 8.74
N ASN A 115 6.33 28.79 7.86
CA ASN A 115 6.97 27.53 8.22
C ASN A 115 8.02 27.13 7.18
N THR A 116 9.25 26.86 7.64
CA THR A 116 10.38 26.47 6.78
C THR A 116 10.50 24.95 6.59
N ASN A 117 9.76 24.17 7.38
CA ASN A 117 9.78 22.72 7.28
C ASN A 117 8.87 22.24 6.14
N LEU A 118 9.26 21.15 5.48
CA LEU A 118 8.42 20.43 4.52
C LEU A 118 7.20 19.86 5.23
N GLN A 119 6.01 20.34 4.89
CA GLN A 119 4.75 19.97 5.50
C GLN A 119 4.03 18.90 4.68
N TYR A 120 3.21 18.14 5.36
CA TYR A 120 2.31 17.12 4.81
C TYR A 120 0.94 17.28 5.48
N ILE A 121 -0.11 16.71 4.90
CA ILE A 121 -1.40 16.55 5.57
C ILE A 121 -1.67 15.08 5.88
N ASP A 122 -2.42 14.89 6.96
CA ASP A 122 -3.09 13.64 7.28
C ASP A 122 -4.43 13.92 7.96
N ASP A 123 -5.19 12.87 8.25
CA ASP A 123 -6.38 12.93 9.08
C ASP A 123 -6.12 12.37 10.49
N ASP A 124 -6.98 12.74 11.43
CA ASP A 124 -6.92 12.28 12.82
C ASP A 124 -7.81 11.04 13.10
N GLY A 125 -8.50 10.52 12.07
CA GLY A 125 -9.49 9.45 12.18
C GLY A 125 -10.86 9.89 12.73
N SER A 126 -11.01 11.19 13.06
CA SER A 126 -12.25 11.77 13.61
C SER A 126 -12.88 12.82 12.68
N GLY A 127 -12.31 13.00 11.48
CA GLY A 127 -12.81 13.93 10.49
C GLY A 127 -12.05 15.24 10.39
N ASN A 128 -10.99 15.44 11.17
CA ASN A 128 -10.14 16.63 11.05
C ASN A 128 -8.89 16.33 10.20
N ILE A 129 -8.53 17.29 9.36
CA ILE A 129 -7.25 17.30 8.64
C ILE A 129 -6.24 18.08 9.46
N ARG A 130 -5.04 17.51 9.58
CA ARG A 130 -3.90 18.10 10.30
C ARG A 130 -2.77 18.37 9.33
N THR A 131 -1.91 19.33 9.65
CA THR A 131 -0.61 19.49 9.02
C THR A 131 0.50 19.03 9.96
N PHE A 132 1.53 18.42 9.40
CA PHE A 132 2.69 17.96 10.15
C PHE A 132 3.95 18.01 9.31
N TYR A 133 5.11 17.96 9.98
CA TYR A 133 6.40 17.71 9.35
C TYR A 133 7.12 16.55 10.03
N LEU A 134 8.16 16.04 9.39
CA LEU A 134 8.97 14.94 9.92
C LEU A 134 10.27 15.52 10.51
N LEU A 135 10.33 15.61 11.83
CA LEU A 135 11.53 16.02 12.55
C LEU A 135 12.59 14.92 12.42
N GLY A 136 13.77 15.28 11.90
CA GLY A 136 14.82 14.30 11.63
C GLY A 136 14.47 13.25 10.56
N GLY A 137 13.43 13.50 9.75
CA GLY A 137 12.97 12.61 8.70
C GLY A 137 12.07 11.47 9.18
N THR A 138 11.86 11.30 10.48
CA THR A 138 11.14 10.15 11.05
C THR A 138 10.03 10.52 12.04
N THR A 139 10.28 11.51 12.90
CA THR A 139 9.34 11.85 13.98
C THR A 139 8.28 12.83 13.50
N LYS A 140 7.04 12.38 13.46
CA LYS A 140 5.90 13.20 13.07
C LYS A 140 5.59 14.27 14.12
N THR A 141 5.64 15.53 13.71
CA THR A 141 5.34 16.69 14.55
C THR A 141 4.19 17.47 13.95
N ILE A 142 3.06 17.53 14.66
CA ILE A 142 1.85 18.25 14.23
C ILE A 142 2.10 19.74 14.33
N THR A 143 1.81 20.49 13.27
CA THR A 143 1.91 21.96 13.21
C THR A 143 0.55 22.63 13.32
N ASP A 144 -0.49 22.04 12.78
CA ASP A 144 -1.88 22.47 12.93
C ASP A 144 -2.78 21.24 13.03
N ALA A 145 -3.54 21.13 14.10
CA ALA A 145 -4.45 20.00 14.33
C ALA A 145 -5.81 20.18 13.66
N ASN A 146 -6.14 21.38 13.17
CA ASN A 146 -7.44 21.74 12.61
C ASN A 146 -7.31 22.46 11.25
N ALA A 147 -6.38 22.02 10.42
CA ALA A 147 -6.11 22.61 9.11
C ALA A 147 -7.26 22.43 8.11
N GLY A 148 -8.18 21.52 8.37
CA GLY A 148 -9.30 21.23 7.49
C GLY A 148 -10.19 20.11 8.00
N THR A 149 -11.04 19.58 7.12
CA THR A 149 -11.95 18.48 7.44
C THR A 149 -11.98 17.43 6.34
N VAL A 150 -12.30 16.19 6.70
CA VAL A 150 -12.60 15.10 5.77
C VAL A 150 -13.97 14.51 6.07
N ASN A 151 -14.77 14.33 5.02
CA ASN A 151 -16.01 13.58 5.09
C ASN A 151 -15.81 12.20 4.48
N TYR A 152 -15.71 11.18 5.32
CA TYR A 152 -15.43 9.80 4.90
C TYR A 152 -16.56 9.22 4.02
N ASN A 153 -17.82 9.62 4.26
CA ASN A 153 -18.96 9.10 3.48
C ASN A 153 -18.97 9.58 2.02
N THR A 154 -18.45 10.78 1.77
CA THR A 154 -18.43 11.38 0.43
C THR A 154 -17.05 11.40 -0.21
N GLY A 155 -16.00 11.17 0.57
CA GLY A 155 -14.62 11.36 0.15
C GLY A 155 -14.31 12.82 -0.19
N GLU A 156 -14.90 13.77 0.53
CA GLU A 156 -14.60 15.19 0.38
C GLU A 156 -13.56 15.62 1.42
N VAL A 157 -12.47 16.23 0.97
CA VAL A 157 -11.44 16.83 1.81
C VAL A 157 -11.46 18.35 1.61
N VAL A 158 -11.58 19.09 2.70
CA VAL A 158 -11.60 20.54 2.71
C VAL A 158 -10.39 21.06 3.48
N LEU A 159 -9.53 21.83 2.83
CA LEU A 159 -8.42 22.57 3.44
C LEU A 159 -8.89 24.00 3.65
N THR A 160 -8.86 24.50 4.89
CA THR A 160 -9.62 25.70 5.25
C THR A 160 -8.94 26.99 4.81
N SER A 161 -7.63 27.13 5.05
CA SER A 161 -6.90 28.37 4.75
C SER A 161 -5.42 28.07 4.56
N PHE A 162 -5.09 27.52 3.41
CA PHE A 162 -3.71 27.16 3.09
C PHE A 162 -3.02 28.27 2.30
N ASN A 163 -1.93 28.77 2.83
CA ASN A 163 -1.05 29.71 2.16
C ASN A 163 0.22 29.00 1.73
N PHE A 164 0.16 28.33 0.58
CA PHE A 164 1.30 27.64 0.01
C PHE A 164 2.36 28.63 -0.48
N THR A 165 3.61 28.41 -0.11
CA THR A 165 4.76 29.18 -0.63
C THR A 165 5.48 28.41 -1.74
N SER A 166 5.54 27.08 -1.64
CA SER A 166 6.05 26.20 -2.70
C SER A 166 5.55 24.78 -2.49
N VAL A 167 5.75 23.92 -3.48
CA VAL A 167 5.38 22.50 -3.49
C VAL A 167 6.60 21.64 -3.79
N ALA A 168 6.63 20.41 -3.24
CA ALA A 168 7.73 19.50 -3.45
C ALA A 168 7.70 18.80 -4.83
N ASN A 169 6.51 18.62 -5.42
CA ASN A 169 6.39 18.01 -6.73
C ASN A 169 6.90 18.94 -7.82
N ALA A 170 7.75 18.41 -8.70
CA ALA A 170 8.34 19.16 -9.82
C ALA A 170 7.31 19.74 -10.81
N ASN A 171 6.11 19.16 -10.88
CA ASN A 171 5.02 19.64 -11.74
C ASN A 171 4.18 20.78 -11.12
N GLY A 172 4.59 21.31 -9.98
CA GLY A 172 3.91 22.44 -9.33
C GLY A 172 2.57 22.07 -8.66
N THR A 173 2.31 20.80 -8.41
CA THR A 173 1.06 20.34 -7.79
C THR A 173 1.26 19.73 -6.43
N VAL A 174 0.23 19.75 -5.60
CA VAL A 174 0.11 18.93 -4.38
C VAL A 174 -0.79 17.74 -4.71
N SER A 175 -0.26 16.55 -4.53
CA SER A 175 -1.04 15.32 -4.66
C SER A 175 -1.69 15.01 -3.32
N VAL A 176 -2.99 14.79 -3.32
CA VAL A 176 -3.74 14.32 -2.14
C VAL A 176 -4.28 12.95 -2.46
N THR A 177 -4.04 11.99 -1.58
CA THR A 177 -4.53 10.62 -1.69
C THR A 177 -5.47 10.28 -0.56
N ILE A 178 -6.42 9.39 -0.83
CA ILE A 178 -7.37 8.88 0.16
C ILE A 178 -7.55 7.37 -0.03
N LYS A 179 -7.60 6.63 1.07
CA LYS A 179 -7.93 5.21 1.03
C LYS A 179 -9.44 5.06 0.84
N PRO A 180 -9.93 4.40 -0.22
CA PRO A 180 -11.36 4.18 -0.40
C PRO A 180 -11.90 3.14 0.59
N ASP A 181 -13.19 3.20 0.88
CA ASP A 181 -13.90 2.19 1.68
C ASP A 181 -14.03 0.87 0.92
N SER A 182 -14.21 0.94 -0.39
CA SER A 182 -14.23 -0.22 -1.29
C SER A 182 -13.07 -0.14 -2.27
N ASN A 183 -12.44 -1.29 -2.56
CA ASN A 183 -11.41 -1.36 -3.60
C ASN A 183 -12.00 -1.21 -5.01
N ASP A 184 -13.31 -1.37 -5.20
CA ASP A 184 -14.00 -1.03 -6.44
C ASP A 184 -14.26 0.47 -6.49
N VAL A 185 -13.92 1.11 -7.61
CA VAL A 185 -14.08 2.56 -7.78
C VAL A 185 -15.05 2.86 -8.92
N ILE A 186 -16.10 3.60 -8.58
CA ILE A 186 -17.16 3.98 -9.52
C ILE A 186 -17.01 5.46 -9.85
N PRO A 187 -16.91 5.85 -11.12
CA PRO A 187 -16.82 7.25 -11.49
C PRO A 187 -18.15 7.94 -11.29
N VAL A 188 -18.13 9.22 -10.94
CA VAL A 188 -19.29 10.06 -11.15
C VAL A 188 -19.40 10.47 -12.61
N ARG A 189 -20.59 10.90 -13.02
CA ARG A 189 -20.87 11.32 -14.40
C ARG A 189 -19.75 12.21 -14.98
N ASN A 190 -19.28 11.86 -16.17
CA ASN A 190 -18.22 12.55 -16.91
C ASN A 190 -16.81 12.50 -16.27
N GLN A 191 -16.57 11.58 -15.36
CA GLN A 191 -15.26 11.38 -14.79
C GLN A 191 -14.56 10.20 -15.48
N VAL A 192 -13.30 10.41 -15.87
CA VAL A 192 -12.41 9.34 -16.33
C VAL A 192 -11.58 8.86 -15.15
N ILE A 193 -11.45 7.54 -15.01
CA ILE A 193 -10.54 6.88 -14.07
C ILE A 193 -9.30 6.45 -14.81
N GLU A 194 -8.15 6.65 -14.20
CA GLU A 194 -6.86 6.27 -14.74
C GLU A 194 -5.94 5.79 -13.63
N ILE A 195 -5.12 4.77 -13.90
CA ILE A 195 -4.09 4.33 -12.97
C ILE A 195 -2.86 5.22 -13.14
N ASP A 196 -2.37 5.78 -12.04
CA ASP A 196 -1.11 6.52 -11.99
C ASP A 196 0.05 5.53 -12.00
N THR A 197 0.47 5.11 -13.17
CA THR A 197 1.55 4.12 -13.34
C THR A 197 2.92 4.64 -12.89
N VAL A 198 3.08 5.97 -12.79
CA VAL A 198 4.34 6.59 -12.37
C VAL A 198 4.53 6.50 -10.86
N ASN A 199 3.46 6.73 -10.09
CA ASN A 199 3.52 6.72 -8.63
C ASN A 199 3.03 5.40 -8.01
N SER A 200 2.50 4.49 -8.82
CA SER A 200 2.15 3.14 -8.38
C SER A 200 3.40 2.27 -8.19
N SER A 201 3.38 1.44 -7.16
CA SER A 201 4.47 0.53 -6.85
C SER A 201 4.09 -0.91 -7.17
N THR A 202 5.03 -1.66 -7.76
CA THR A 202 4.84 -3.07 -8.09
C THR A 202 6.01 -3.90 -7.56
N PHE A 203 5.68 -4.96 -6.85
CA PHE A 203 6.63 -5.91 -6.27
C PHE A 203 6.33 -7.31 -6.79
N ALA A 204 7.38 -8.08 -7.04
CA ALA A 204 7.28 -9.52 -7.24
C ALA A 204 8.00 -10.22 -6.09
N VAL A 205 7.40 -11.26 -5.53
CA VAL A 205 7.93 -11.99 -4.38
C VAL A 205 7.81 -13.50 -4.66
N VAL A 206 8.88 -14.23 -4.43
CA VAL A 206 8.85 -15.69 -4.53
C VAL A 206 7.96 -16.26 -3.43
N ASP A 207 7.07 -17.19 -3.79
CA ASP A 207 6.25 -17.91 -2.81
C ASP A 207 7.03 -19.11 -2.27
N THR A 208 7.64 -18.93 -1.10
CA THR A 208 8.47 -19.95 -0.46
C THR A 208 7.68 -21.20 -0.04
N TYR A 209 6.35 -21.07 0.13
CA TYR A 209 5.50 -22.23 0.43
C TYR A 209 5.30 -23.12 -0.80
N ALA A 210 5.07 -22.51 -1.95
CA ALA A 210 4.89 -23.22 -3.20
C ALA A 210 6.17 -23.90 -3.69
N GLU A 211 7.34 -23.38 -3.32
CA GLU A 211 8.65 -23.94 -3.68
C GLU A 211 9.09 -25.09 -2.79
N GLY A 212 8.33 -25.41 -1.76
CA GLY A 212 8.71 -26.47 -0.81
C GLY A 212 9.87 -26.11 0.10
N THR A 213 10.31 -24.86 0.10
CA THR A 213 11.33 -24.34 1.01
C THR A 213 10.79 -24.10 2.41
N SER A 214 9.49 -24.10 2.55
CA SER A 214 8.77 -24.01 3.80
C SER A 214 8.08 -25.34 4.10
N THR A 215 8.35 -25.90 5.24
CA THR A 215 7.71 -27.12 5.75
C THR A 215 6.46 -26.84 6.55
N ALA A 216 5.77 -25.75 6.26
CA ALA A 216 4.50 -25.45 6.91
C ALA A 216 3.46 -26.48 6.50
N GLY A 217 2.70 -26.97 7.41
CA GLY A 217 1.59 -27.84 7.21
C GLY A 217 1.81 -29.25 7.68
N VAL A 218 2.99 -29.82 7.88
CA VAL A 218 3.23 -31.18 8.34
C VAL A 218 4.06 -31.19 9.58
N GLY A 219 3.77 -30.30 10.42
CA GLY A 219 4.46 -30.32 11.69
C GLY A 219 5.92 -29.99 11.60
N TYR A 220 6.23 -29.17 10.80
CA TYR A 220 7.47 -28.74 10.55
C TYR A 220 7.92 -27.59 10.99
N THR A 221 8.96 -27.62 10.99
CA THR A 221 9.93 -26.64 11.22
C THR A 221 10.05 -25.90 9.99
N THR A 222 9.62 -24.74 10.09
CA THR A 222 10.09 -23.73 9.21
C THR A 222 11.59 -23.70 9.32
N SER A 223 12.25 -23.94 8.23
CA SER A 223 13.64 -23.51 8.14
C SER A 223 13.68 -22.05 8.58
N SER A 224 14.72 -21.65 9.22
CA SER A 224 14.96 -20.30 9.72
C SER A 224 15.15 -19.28 8.61
N SER A 225 14.30 -19.30 7.60
CA SER A 225 14.09 -18.15 6.79
C SER A 225 13.46 -17.13 7.69
N THR A 226 14.17 -16.11 8.01
CA THR A 226 13.70 -14.92 8.65
C THR A 226 12.62 -14.31 7.78
N ALA A 227 11.43 -14.84 7.87
CA ALA A 227 10.27 -14.06 7.59
C ALA A 227 10.29 -12.98 8.68
N SER A 228 10.64 -11.77 8.32
CA SER A 228 10.44 -10.63 9.17
C SER A 228 8.95 -10.34 9.22
N VAL A 229 8.22 -11.26 9.83
CA VAL A 229 6.94 -10.98 10.42
C VAL A 229 7.29 -10.36 11.74
N GLY A 230 6.89 -9.13 11.95
CA GLY A 230 7.25 -8.35 13.10
C GLY A 230 7.21 -9.16 14.39
N SER A 231 8.25 -9.03 15.13
CA SER A 231 8.59 -9.58 16.42
C SER A 231 7.39 -9.93 17.30
N ALA A 232 6.85 -11.14 17.23
CA ALA A 232 5.90 -11.59 18.23
C ALA A 232 5.76 -13.11 18.39
N TYR A 233 6.50 -13.94 17.69
CA TYR A 233 6.47 -15.37 18.00
C TYR A 233 7.88 -15.96 18.00
N THR A 234 8.51 -15.96 19.17
CA THR A 234 9.62 -16.86 19.45
C THR A 234 9.05 -18.24 19.70
N THR A 235 8.96 -19.08 18.68
CA THR A 235 8.74 -20.50 18.91
C THR A 235 10.06 -21.12 19.34
N THR A 236 10.18 -21.35 20.63
CA THR A 236 11.25 -22.18 21.16
C THR A 236 10.95 -23.62 20.76
N SER A 237 11.59 -24.10 19.69
CA SER A 237 11.56 -25.51 19.37
C SER A 237 12.44 -26.25 20.37
N THR A 238 11.83 -26.89 21.35
CA THR A 238 12.49 -27.91 22.14
C THR A 238 12.66 -29.15 21.27
N SER A 239 13.85 -29.32 20.72
CA SER A 239 14.24 -30.58 20.12
C SER A 239 14.38 -31.63 21.22
N SER A 240 13.39 -32.50 21.38
CA SER A 240 13.55 -33.71 22.16
C SER A 240 14.38 -34.70 21.34
N SER A 241 15.70 -34.70 21.59
CA SER A 241 16.55 -35.77 21.15
C SER A 241 16.24 -37.01 21.99
N SER A 242 15.56 -37.97 21.41
CA SER A 242 15.45 -39.31 21.98
C SER A 242 16.79 -40.02 21.79
N THR A 243 17.62 -40.02 22.82
CA THR A 243 18.76 -40.89 22.92
C THR A 243 18.28 -42.31 23.19
N THR A 244 18.29 -43.16 22.19
CA THR A 244 18.20 -44.59 22.36
C THR A 244 19.52 -45.08 22.96
N THR A 245 19.54 -45.32 24.23
CA THR A 245 20.61 -46.05 24.90
C THR A 245 20.44 -47.54 24.61
N SER A 246 21.26 -48.08 23.71
CA SER A 246 21.45 -49.53 23.59
C SER A 246 22.34 -50.02 24.72
N SER A 247 21.73 -50.70 25.69
CA SER A 247 22.44 -51.44 26.73
C SER A 247 22.95 -52.74 26.15
N SER A 248 24.25 -52.86 25.94
CA SER A 248 24.94 -54.13 25.71
C SER A 248 25.22 -54.80 27.03
N SER A 249 24.55 -55.89 27.34
CA SER A 249 24.83 -56.80 28.43
C SER A 249 25.99 -57.69 28.05
N SER A 250 27.15 -57.54 28.64
CA SER A 250 28.24 -58.51 28.62
C SER A 250 28.04 -59.53 29.72
N THR A 251 27.73 -60.77 29.39
CA THR A 251 27.80 -61.95 30.29
C THR A 251 29.23 -62.45 30.28
N THR A 252 29.89 -62.36 31.43
CA THR A 252 31.12 -63.08 31.75
C THR A 252 30.78 -64.35 32.45
N THR A 253 31.11 -65.49 31.87
CA THR A 253 31.15 -66.78 32.53
C THR A 253 32.59 -67.10 32.97
N SER A 254 32.73 -67.41 34.22
CA SER A 254 33.93 -68.01 34.82
C SER A 254 33.96 -69.54 34.59
#